data_d9d536566fc9b3be2196815e71f4bec5
#
_entry.id   d9d536566fc9b3be2196815e71f4bec5
#
_cell.length_a   1.000
_cell.length_b   1.000
_cell.length_c   1.000
_cell.angle_alpha   90.00
_cell.angle_beta   90.00
_cell.angle_gamma   90.00
#
_symmetry.space_group_name_H-M   'P 1'
#
loop_
_entity.id
_entity.type
_entity.pdbx_description
1 polymer ?
#
loop_
_entity_poly.entity_id
_entity_poly.type
_entity_poly.pdbx_seq_one_letter_code
_entity_poly.pdbx_strand_id
1 'polypeptide(L)'
;MLYLKVNVFTHLEDSHYKMVYINFENQNWLDKIYVDYINQEAKKRNILSKTKEKIENLNKNLKRKERFLKLFNPELNKIEFEKKDFDENYYEIEYVFNYKDYKINFEYESMGMKSLFRLFNVLDTLNNGGIVFVDEIDMSIHDLYLNRLIEFFAENGKGQFVFTAHNTSILDTLKKYKNSIDFMTEYQEIKPWIKNGNYSPRKQYLEGMLPNMPYNIEYYDFFEIFNMFEEEN
;
A
#
# COMPACT_ATOMS: atom_id res chain seq x y z
N MET A 1 -22.82 0.95 1.66
CA MET A 1 -21.41 1.28 1.85
C MET A 1 -21.07 2.33 0.79
N LEU A 2 -20.83 3.57 1.20
CA LEU A 2 -20.63 4.69 0.29
C LEU A 2 -19.13 4.82 0.07
N TYR A 3 -18.65 4.58 -1.15
CA TYR A 3 -17.27 4.85 -1.52
C TYR A 3 -17.13 6.33 -1.83
N LEU A 4 -16.49 7.07 -0.95
CA LEU A 4 -16.11 8.45 -1.20
C LEU A 4 -14.71 8.44 -1.82
N LYS A 5 -14.62 8.67 -3.14
CA LYS A 5 -13.35 8.89 -3.82
C LYS A 5 -12.95 10.35 -3.62
N VAL A 6 -11.94 10.58 -2.84
CA VAL A 6 -11.29 11.88 -2.77
C VAL A 6 -9.91 11.72 -3.43
N ASN A 7 -9.77 12.27 -4.63
CA ASN A 7 -8.48 12.39 -5.29
C ASN A 7 -7.71 13.56 -4.65
N VAL A 8 -6.81 13.27 -3.76
CA VAL A 8 -5.84 14.27 -3.28
C VAL A 8 -4.52 14.00 -3.99
N PHE A 9 -4.30 14.71 -5.09
CA PHE A 9 -3.00 14.71 -5.77
C PHE A 9 -2.09 15.69 -5.05
N THR A 10 -1.10 15.21 -4.35
CA THR A 10 0.07 16.01 -3.96
C THR A 10 1.28 15.45 -4.68
N HIS A 11 1.88 16.25 -5.56
CA HIS A 11 3.19 15.96 -6.12
C HIS A 11 4.21 15.96 -4.98
N LEU A 12 4.68 14.78 -4.60
CA LEU A 12 5.88 14.59 -3.81
C LEU A 12 6.79 13.67 -4.61
N GLU A 13 7.85 14.23 -5.14
CA GLU A 13 8.96 13.51 -5.74
C GLU A 13 9.56 12.56 -4.70
N ASP A 14 9.92 11.34 -5.13
CA ASP A 14 10.75 10.34 -4.43
C ASP A 14 10.13 9.39 -3.38
N SER A 15 8.83 9.16 -3.33
CA SER A 15 8.36 7.96 -2.59
C SER A 15 7.24 7.24 -3.33
N HIS A 16 7.47 5.97 -3.63
CA HIS A 16 6.51 5.11 -4.33
C HIS A 16 5.22 4.78 -3.56
N TYR A 17 5.05 5.28 -2.35
CA TYR A 17 3.83 5.11 -1.56
C TYR A 17 3.34 6.44 -1.00
N LYS A 18 2.21 6.91 -1.52
CA LYS A 18 1.44 8.00 -0.91
C LYS A 18 0.39 7.38 0.00
N MET A 19 0.61 7.44 1.30
CA MET A 19 -0.37 7.01 2.28
C MET A 19 -1.03 8.24 2.91
N VAL A 20 -2.33 8.36 2.79
CA VAL A 20 -3.12 9.38 3.47
C VAL A 20 -3.93 8.71 4.58
N TYR A 21 -3.69 9.11 5.83
CA TYR A 21 -4.46 8.66 6.97
C TYR A 21 -5.55 9.67 7.28
N ILE A 22 -6.78 9.25 7.25
CA ILE A 22 -7.91 10.06 7.71
C ILE A 22 -8.52 9.36 8.93
N ASN A 23 -8.40 9.99 10.10
CA ASN A 23 -9.03 9.52 11.32
C ASN A 23 -10.14 10.49 11.71
N PHE A 24 -11.39 10.00 11.80
CA PHE A 24 -12.60 10.81 11.99
C PHE A 24 -12.98 11.05 13.46
N GLU A 25 -12.10 10.85 14.41
CA GLU A 25 -12.45 11.05 15.83
C GLU A 25 -12.75 12.51 16.23
N ASN A 26 -12.52 13.50 15.35
CA ASN A 26 -12.82 14.91 15.63
C ASN A 26 -13.32 15.69 14.39
N GLN A 27 -14.19 16.67 14.63
CA GLN A 27 -14.95 17.43 13.62
C GLN A 27 -14.16 18.31 12.65
N ASN A 28 -12.84 18.47 12.80
CA ASN A 28 -11.99 19.27 11.91
C ASN A 28 -11.01 18.37 11.11
N TRP A 29 -11.56 17.60 10.20
CA TRP A 29 -10.79 16.65 9.38
C TRP A 29 -9.77 17.31 8.44
N LEU A 30 -10.03 18.53 7.94
CA LEU A 30 -9.07 19.28 7.09
C LEU A 30 -7.83 19.72 7.87
N ASP A 31 -8.00 20.19 9.11
CA ASP A 31 -6.88 20.57 9.97
C ASP A 31 -6.03 19.36 10.32
N LYS A 32 -6.63 18.19 10.44
CA LYS A 32 -5.94 16.94 10.74
C LYS A 32 -5.13 16.41 9.55
N ILE A 33 -5.65 16.53 8.32
CA ILE A 33 -4.89 16.23 7.10
C ILE A 33 -3.66 17.15 7.00
N TYR A 34 -3.81 18.43 7.28
CA TYR A 34 -2.70 19.39 7.24
C TYR A 34 -1.66 19.14 8.34
N VAL A 35 -2.10 18.83 9.56
CA VAL A 35 -1.22 18.45 10.69
C VAL A 35 -0.48 17.14 10.39
N ASP A 36 -1.13 16.16 9.77
CA ASP A 36 -0.46 14.91 9.36
C ASP A 36 0.53 15.13 8.22
N TYR A 37 0.31 16.08 7.34
CA TYR A 37 1.29 16.50 6.33
C TYR A 37 2.54 17.14 6.95
N ILE A 38 2.39 18.04 7.90
CA ILE A 38 3.51 18.65 8.63
C ILE A 38 4.25 17.61 9.50
N ASN A 39 3.53 16.69 10.12
CA ASN A 39 4.11 15.59 10.90
C ASN A 39 4.83 14.56 10.03
N GLN A 40 4.63 14.52 8.71
CA GLN A 40 5.39 13.65 7.82
C GLN A 40 6.87 14.04 7.72
N GLU A 41 7.20 15.32 7.83
CA GLU A 41 8.60 15.77 7.93
C GLU A 41 9.25 15.28 9.24
N ALA A 42 8.51 15.29 10.34
CA ALA A 42 8.96 14.69 11.61
C ALA A 42 9.00 13.16 11.57
N LYS A 43 8.12 12.51 10.80
CA LYS A 43 8.11 11.05 10.61
C LYS A 43 9.27 10.53 9.76
N LYS A 44 9.90 11.35 8.92
CA LYS A 44 11.14 10.97 8.21
C LYS A 44 12.28 10.57 9.16
N ARG A 45 12.26 11.05 10.39
CA ARG A 45 13.28 10.78 11.41
C ARG A 45 12.90 9.77 12.48
N ASN A 46 11.73 9.10 12.36
CA ASN A 46 11.25 8.14 13.37
C ASN A 46 11.37 8.63 14.82
N ILE A 47 10.90 9.84 15.11
CA ILE A 47 11.03 10.46 16.43
C ILE A 47 9.96 9.89 17.38
N LEU A 48 10.36 9.50 18.58
CA LEU A 48 9.50 8.94 19.61
C LEU A 48 9.65 9.72 20.92
N SER A 49 8.54 10.10 21.55
CA SER A 49 8.56 10.68 22.89
C SER A 49 9.16 9.71 23.93
N LYS A 50 9.96 10.24 24.86
CA LYS A 50 10.62 9.48 25.95
C LYS A 50 9.65 8.95 27.02
N THR A 51 8.35 9.17 26.88
CA THR A 51 7.37 8.67 27.85
C THR A 51 7.32 7.13 27.84
N LYS A 52 7.20 6.55 29.04
CA LYS A 52 7.12 5.09 29.21
C LYS A 52 6.00 4.48 28.39
N GLU A 53 4.84 5.13 28.36
CA GLU A 53 3.67 4.70 27.59
C GLU A 53 3.96 4.58 26.10
N LYS A 54 4.62 5.58 25.48
CA LYS A 54 4.95 5.56 24.05
C LYS A 54 5.94 4.46 23.70
N ILE A 55 6.91 4.21 24.58
CA ILE A 55 7.89 3.12 24.41
C ILE A 55 7.21 1.76 24.51
N GLU A 56 6.30 1.56 25.48
CA GLU A 56 5.54 0.33 25.62
C GLU A 56 4.62 0.09 24.41
N ASN A 57 3.95 1.14 23.92
CA ASN A 57 3.11 1.06 22.73
C ASN A 57 3.93 0.73 21.48
N LEU A 58 5.12 1.32 21.32
CA LEU A 58 6.03 0.95 20.23
C LEU A 58 6.41 -0.53 20.31
N ASN A 59 6.79 -1.03 21.49
CA ASN A 59 7.15 -2.44 21.68
C ASN A 59 5.98 -3.39 21.31
N LYS A 60 4.76 -3.08 21.73
CA LYS A 60 3.56 -3.87 21.38
C LYS A 60 3.30 -3.87 19.88
N ASN A 61 3.37 -2.70 19.25
CA ASN A 61 3.18 -2.55 17.81
C ASN A 61 4.27 -3.31 17.04
N LEU A 62 5.52 -3.20 17.47
CA LEU A 62 6.65 -3.86 16.80
C LEU A 62 6.55 -5.38 16.83
N LYS A 63 6.08 -5.98 17.94
CA LYS A 63 5.81 -7.43 18.03
C LYS A 63 4.71 -7.87 17.04
N ARG A 64 3.69 -7.05 16.82
CA ARG A 64 2.63 -7.34 15.84
C ARG A 64 3.16 -7.24 14.41
N LYS A 65 3.96 -6.20 14.12
CA LYS A 65 4.66 -6.06 12.84
C LYS A 65 5.59 -7.23 12.54
N GLU A 66 6.38 -7.64 13.52
CA GLU A 66 7.27 -8.79 13.40
C GLU A 66 6.49 -10.05 12.97
N ARG A 67 5.37 -10.34 13.65
CA ARG A 67 4.52 -11.48 13.29
C ARG A 67 3.95 -11.35 11.86
N PHE A 68 3.52 -10.15 11.49
CA PHE A 68 3.03 -9.86 10.14
C PHE A 68 4.12 -10.10 9.10
N LEU A 69 5.32 -9.56 9.29
CA LEU A 69 6.41 -9.69 8.33
C LEU A 69 6.95 -11.11 8.21
N LYS A 70 6.91 -11.90 9.28
CA LYS A 70 7.25 -13.33 9.26
C LYS A 70 6.36 -14.16 8.33
N LEU A 71 5.15 -13.73 8.02
CA LEU A 71 4.30 -14.38 7.02
C LEU A 71 4.89 -14.31 5.61
N PHE A 72 5.64 -13.24 5.32
CA PHE A 72 6.24 -12.99 4.02
C PHE A 72 7.72 -13.42 3.95
N ASN A 73 8.40 -13.37 5.07
CA ASN A 73 9.79 -13.81 5.18
C ASN A 73 10.00 -14.62 6.46
N PRO A 74 9.93 -15.96 6.39
CA PRO A 74 10.11 -16.85 7.55
C PRO A 74 11.51 -16.82 8.17
N GLU A 75 12.53 -16.30 7.45
CA GLU A 75 13.89 -16.18 7.98
C GLU A 75 14.04 -15.00 8.96
N LEU A 76 13.07 -14.09 9.00
CA LEU A 76 13.05 -13.00 9.95
C LEU A 76 12.81 -13.55 11.36
N ASN A 77 13.79 -13.42 12.26
CA ASN A 77 13.69 -13.87 13.63
C ASN A 77 13.05 -12.82 14.54
N LYS A 78 13.53 -11.57 14.48
CA LYS A 78 13.12 -10.51 15.39
C LYS A 78 13.32 -9.13 14.77
N ILE A 79 12.46 -8.18 15.17
CA ILE A 79 12.67 -6.78 14.91
C ILE A 79 12.91 -6.07 16.23
N GLU A 80 14.02 -5.38 16.32
CA GLU A 80 14.42 -4.57 17.47
C GLU A 80 14.47 -3.09 17.06
N PHE A 81 14.61 -2.23 18.02
CA PHE A 81 14.92 -0.83 17.77
C PHE A 81 15.97 -0.31 18.71
N GLU A 82 16.81 0.56 18.20
CA GLU A 82 17.80 1.33 18.94
C GLU A 82 17.27 2.74 19.17
N LYS A 83 17.64 3.32 20.30
CA LYS A 83 17.25 4.67 20.70
C LYS A 83 18.48 5.56 20.71
N LYS A 84 18.44 6.65 19.97
CA LYS A 84 19.40 7.74 20.04
C LYS A 84 18.73 8.96 20.64
N ASP A 85 19.39 9.66 21.54
CA ASP A 85 18.84 10.91 22.06
C ASP A 85 18.75 11.95 20.94
N PHE A 86 17.53 12.43 20.70
CA PHE A 86 17.28 13.50 19.76
C PHE A 86 17.28 14.87 20.47
N ASP A 87 16.51 14.97 21.55
CA ASP A 87 16.48 16.12 22.46
C ASP A 87 16.07 15.68 23.87
N GLU A 88 15.70 16.63 24.74
CA GLU A 88 15.31 16.35 26.14
C GLU A 88 14.05 15.42 26.21
N ASN A 89 13.13 15.53 25.28
CA ASN A 89 11.81 14.89 25.29
C ASN A 89 11.66 13.73 24.32
N TYR A 90 12.58 13.59 23.35
CA TYR A 90 12.42 12.66 22.23
C TYR A 90 13.67 11.81 21.98
N TYR A 91 13.44 10.58 21.53
CA TYR A 91 14.41 9.69 20.92
C TYR A 91 14.25 9.68 19.41
N GLU A 92 15.33 9.55 18.68
CA GLU A 92 15.34 9.03 17.32
C GLU A 92 15.41 7.50 17.38
N ILE A 93 14.57 6.82 16.59
CA ILE A 93 14.44 5.37 16.60
C ILE A 93 14.99 4.79 15.31
N GLU A 94 15.92 3.86 15.44
CA GLU A 94 16.43 3.06 14.34
C GLU A 94 15.97 1.61 14.49
N TYR A 95 15.35 1.04 13.46
CA TYR A 95 14.91 -0.36 13.49
C TYR A 95 16.01 -1.27 12.97
N VAL A 96 16.19 -2.41 13.65
CA VAL A 96 17.15 -3.46 13.29
C VAL A 96 16.41 -4.76 13.10
N PHE A 97 16.57 -5.35 11.92
CA PHE A 97 16.00 -6.62 11.53
C PHE A 97 17.02 -7.73 11.79
N ASN A 98 16.66 -8.70 12.62
CA ASN A 98 17.51 -9.84 12.93
C ASN A 98 17.01 -11.05 12.16
N TYR A 99 17.83 -11.55 11.26
CA TYR A 99 17.63 -12.80 10.54
C TYR A 99 18.42 -13.92 11.21
N LYS A 100 18.33 -15.13 10.67
CA LYS A 100 19.00 -16.30 11.25
C LYS A 100 20.51 -16.09 11.38
N ASP A 101 21.14 -15.55 10.34
CA ASP A 101 22.60 -15.51 10.21
C ASP A 101 23.18 -14.07 10.23
N TYR A 102 22.32 -13.06 10.16
CA TYR A 102 22.76 -11.66 10.12
C TYR A 102 21.74 -10.68 10.72
N LYS A 103 22.22 -9.47 10.97
CA LYS A 103 21.39 -8.32 11.35
C LYS A 103 21.56 -7.20 10.32
N ILE A 104 20.50 -6.48 10.05
CA ILE A 104 20.52 -5.37 9.11
C ILE A 104 19.67 -4.21 9.64
N ASN A 105 20.16 -2.98 9.48
CA ASN A 105 19.38 -1.80 9.78
C ASN A 105 18.27 -1.64 8.73
N PHE A 106 17.12 -1.14 9.15
CA PHE A 106 15.96 -0.89 8.28
C PHE A 106 16.31 -0.10 7.02
N GLU A 107 17.26 0.84 7.13
CA GLU A 107 17.69 1.66 6.00
C GLU A 107 18.27 0.82 4.85
N TYR A 108 18.93 -0.30 5.16
CA TYR A 108 19.56 -1.20 4.19
C TYR A 108 18.69 -2.41 3.83
N GLU A 109 17.48 -2.50 4.42
CA GLU A 109 16.54 -3.56 4.10
C GLU A 109 16.05 -3.51 2.64
N SER A 110 15.56 -4.65 2.15
CA SER A 110 14.94 -4.72 0.83
C SER A 110 13.72 -3.81 0.71
N MET A 111 13.45 -3.31 -0.49
CA MET A 111 12.28 -2.46 -0.73
C MET A 111 10.98 -3.17 -0.37
N GLY A 112 10.86 -4.48 -0.66
CA GLY A 112 9.69 -5.27 -0.32
C GLY A 112 9.41 -5.32 1.18
N MET A 113 10.43 -5.59 2.00
CA MET A 113 10.30 -5.61 3.46
C MET A 113 10.01 -4.23 4.04
N LYS A 114 10.62 -3.18 3.48
CA LYS A 114 10.30 -1.79 3.85
C LYS A 114 8.85 -1.43 3.57
N SER A 115 8.35 -1.84 2.42
CA SER A 115 6.97 -1.61 2.01
C SER A 115 5.99 -2.34 2.92
N LEU A 116 6.22 -3.60 3.19
CA LEU A 116 5.40 -4.39 4.12
C LEU A 116 5.43 -3.82 5.54
N PHE A 117 6.60 -3.36 6.03
CA PHE A 117 6.73 -2.73 7.34
C PHE A 117 5.90 -1.45 7.47
N ARG A 118 5.83 -0.66 6.40
CA ARG A 118 4.99 0.55 6.34
C ARG A 118 3.52 0.19 6.17
N LEU A 119 3.20 -0.74 5.29
CA LEU A 119 1.84 -1.19 5.01
C LEU A 119 1.15 -1.69 6.29
N PHE A 120 1.87 -2.36 7.20
CA PHE A 120 1.30 -2.79 8.47
C PHE A 120 0.61 -1.66 9.23
N ASN A 121 1.16 -0.45 9.26
CA ASN A 121 0.55 0.68 9.96
C ASN A 121 -0.78 1.09 9.33
N VAL A 122 -0.85 1.04 8.01
CA VAL A 122 -2.07 1.33 7.23
C VAL A 122 -3.14 0.30 7.54
N LEU A 123 -2.77 -0.97 7.51
CA LEU A 123 -3.67 -2.07 7.81
C LEU A 123 -4.14 -2.06 9.27
N ASP A 124 -3.29 -1.64 10.19
CA ASP A 124 -3.66 -1.46 11.59
C ASP A 124 -4.68 -0.31 11.77
N THR A 125 -4.50 0.79 11.04
CA THR A 125 -5.48 1.90 11.00
C THR A 125 -6.82 1.42 10.44
N LEU A 126 -6.80 0.66 9.34
CA LEU A 126 -7.99 0.06 8.74
C LEU A 126 -8.72 -0.87 9.71
N ASN A 127 -7.99 -1.72 10.41
CA ASN A 127 -8.53 -2.65 11.40
C ASN A 127 -9.19 -1.93 12.59
N ASN A 128 -8.77 -0.71 12.89
CA ASN A 128 -9.33 0.14 13.95
C ASN A 128 -10.44 1.09 13.45
N GLY A 129 -10.96 0.89 12.24
CA GLY A 129 -12.09 1.64 11.71
C GLY A 129 -11.71 2.89 10.93
N GLY A 130 -10.44 3.11 10.64
CA GLY A 130 -9.97 4.25 9.84
C GLY A 130 -10.26 4.09 8.34
N ILE A 131 -10.20 5.21 7.61
CA ILE A 131 -10.22 5.22 6.15
C ILE A 131 -8.78 5.31 5.67
N VAL A 132 -8.39 4.41 4.77
CA VAL A 132 -7.01 4.34 4.26
C VAL A 132 -7.00 4.29 2.74
N PHE A 133 -6.01 4.97 2.16
CA PHE A 133 -5.74 4.97 0.73
C PHE A 133 -4.33 4.42 0.52
N VAL A 134 -4.20 3.46 -0.38
CA VAL A 134 -2.91 2.88 -0.75
C VAL A 134 -2.78 2.90 -2.26
N ASP A 135 -1.75 3.55 -2.75
CA ASP A 135 -1.41 3.54 -4.16
C ASP A 135 -0.48 2.36 -4.45
N GLU A 136 -0.74 1.64 -5.56
CA GLU A 136 0.04 0.49 -6.01
C GLU A 136 0.30 -0.56 -4.91
N ILE A 137 -0.76 -1.04 -4.27
CA ILE A 137 -0.65 -2.00 -3.15
C ILE A 137 0.11 -3.28 -3.52
N ASP A 138 0.12 -3.64 -4.80
CA ASP A 138 0.76 -4.83 -5.36
C ASP A 138 2.26 -4.68 -5.60
N MET A 139 2.82 -3.47 -5.43
CA MET A 139 4.20 -3.15 -5.76
C MET A 139 5.22 -3.88 -4.89
N SER A 140 5.27 -4.89 -4.39
CA SER A 140 6.27 -5.61 -3.59
C SER A 140 5.66 -6.76 -2.81
N ILE A 141 4.42 -7.11 -3.13
CA ILE A 141 3.72 -8.21 -2.48
C ILE A 141 3.39 -9.26 -3.53
N HIS A 142 3.78 -10.49 -3.28
CA HIS A 142 3.44 -11.60 -4.15
C HIS A 142 1.91 -11.79 -4.20
N ASP A 143 1.37 -12.04 -5.40
CA ASP A 143 -0.06 -12.16 -5.70
C ASP A 143 -0.86 -12.99 -4.69
N LEU A 144 -0.34 -14.15 -4.29
CA LEU A 144 -1.03 -15.04 -3.36
C LEU A 144 -1.24 -14.40 -1.99
N TYR A 145 -0.23 -13.69 -1.48
CA TYR A 145 -0.33 -13.00 -0.20
C TYR A 145 -1.25 -11.79 -0.30
N LEU A 146 -1.13 -11.04 -1.39
CA LEU A 146 -1.97 -9.87 -1.63
C LEU A 146 -3.44 -10.23 -1.71
N ASN A 147 -3.81 -11.26 -2.49
CA ASN A 147 -5.18 -11.72 -2.60
C ASN A 147 -5.75 -12.16 -1.24
N ARG A 148 -4.97 -12.89 -0.43
CA ARG A 148 -5.38 -13.29 0.92
C ARG A 148 -5.55 -12.10 1.87
N LEU A 149 -4.65 -11.13 1.78
CA LEU A 149 -4.73 -9.90 2.57
C LEU A 149 -6.00 -9.10 2.25
N ILE A 150 -6.28 -8.91 0.96
CA ILE A 150 -7.47 -8.19 0.51
C ILE A 150 -8.74 -8.94 0.89
N GLU A 151 -8.79 -10.26 0.70
CA GLU A 151 -9.92 -11.09 1.11
C GLU A 151 -10.19 -10.95 2.61
N PHE A 152 -9.14 -11.04 3.44
CA PHE A 152 -9.27 -10.87 4.89
C PHE A 152 -9.89 -9.52 5.27
N PHE A 153 -9.39 -8.42 4.69
CA PHE A 153 -9.90 -7.09 5.03
C PHE A 153 -11.26 -6.79 4.42
N ALA A 154 -11.59 -7.38 3.28
CA ALA A 154 -12.93 -7.29 2.71
C ALA A 154 -14.00 -7.97 3.59
N GLU A 155 -13.63 -9.00 4.34
CA GLU A 155 -14.53 -9.75 5.22
C GLU A 155 -14.52 -9.24 6.67
N ASN A 156 -13.37 -8.79 7.18
CA ASN A 156 -13.16 -8.50 8.60
C ASN A 156 -12.76 -7.04 8.88
N GLY A 157 -12.49 -6.25 7.85
CA GLY A 157 -12.10 -4.84 8.02
C GLY A 157 -13.22 -4.02 8.65
N LYS A 158 -12.86 -3.16 9.60
CA LYS A 158 -13.81 -2.27 10.28
C LYS A 158 -13.88 -0.90 9.64
N GLY A 159 -12.85 -0.52 8.88
CA GLY A 159 -12.72 0.76 8.21
C GLY A 159 -13.03 0.70 6.72
N GLN A 160 -12.63 1.74 6.01
CA GLN A 160 -12.75 1.82 4.56
C GLN A 160 -11.36 1.70 3.91
N PHE A 161 -11.23 0.78 2.97
CA PHE A 161 -9.99 0.51 2.26
C PHE A 161 -10.13 0.89 0.78
N VAL A 162 -9.37 1.87 0.35
CA VAL A 162 -9.28 2.30 -1.06
C VAL A 162 -7.85 2.08 -1.52
N PHE A 163 -7.66 1.38 -2.61
CA PHE A 163 -6.32 1.14 -3.15
C PHE A 163 -6.33 1.08 -4.67
N THR A 164 -5.18 1.36 -5.28
CA THR A 164 -4.90 1.07 -6.68
C THR A 164 -4.02 -0.17 -6.79
N ALA A 165 -4.14 -0.90 -7.91
CA ALA A 165 -3.30 -2.05 -8.22
C ALA A 165 -3.23 -2.27 -9.73
N HIS A 166 -2.11 -2.80 -10.20
CA HIS A 166 -1.92 -3.27 -11.58
C HIS A 166 -2.23 -4.76 -11.72
N ASN A 167 -2.14 -5.50 -10.61
CA ASN A 167 -2.37 -6.93 -10.59
C ASN A 167 -3.85 -7.28 -10.77
N THR A 168 -4.18 -7.86 -11.89
CA THR A 168 -5.55 -8.22 -12.25
C THR A 168 -6.12 -9.41 -11.47
N SER A 169 -5.28 -10.18 -10.75
CA SER A 169 -5.76 -11.32 -9.93
C SER A 169 -6.70 -10.89 -8.80
N ILE A 170 -6.52 -9.65 -8.31
CA ILE A 170 -7.36 -9.04 -7.27
C ILE A 170 -8.82 -8.91 -7.72
N LEU A 171 -9.05 -8.71 -9.01
CA LEU A 171 -10.41 -8.60 -9.57
C LEU A 171 -11.23 -9.87 -9.35
N ASP A 172 -10.59 -11.05 -9.37
CA ASP A 172 -11.26 -12.32 -9.09
C ASP A 172 -11.62 -12.46 -7.60
N THR A 173 -10.83 -11.90 -6.71
CA THR A 173 -11.12 -11.84 -5.27
C THR A 173 -12.28 -10.90 -4.98
N LEU A 174 -12.29 -9.71 -5.61
CA LEU A 174 -13.25 -8.65 -5.32
C LEU A 174 -14.59 -8.79 -6.05
N LYS A 175 -14.69 -9.60 -7.11
CA LYS A 175 -15.93 -9.75 -7.93
C LYS A 175 -17.19 -10.14 -7.13
N LYS A 176 -17.01 -10.76 -5.96
CA LYS A 176 -18.11 -11.14 -5.05
C LYS A 176 -18.65 -9.98 -4.22
N TYR A 177 -17.88 -8.89 -4.10
CA TYR A 177 -18.27 -7.70 -3.34
C TYR A 177 -18.84 -6.64 -4.28
N LYS A 178 -20.08 -6.25 -4.05
CA LYS A 178 -20.78 -5.28 -4.90
C LYS A 178 -20.12 -3.90 -4.80
N ASN A 179 -19.94 -3.24 -5.93
CA ASN A 179 -19.39 -1.89 -6.05
C ASN A 179 -17.95 -1.72 -5.47
N SER A 180 -17.17 -2.79 -5.46
CA SER A 180 -15.80 -2.78 -4.93
C SER A 180 -14.74 -2.58 -6.02
N ILE A 181 -15.12 -2.60 -7.29
CA ILE A 181 -14.21 -2.52 -8.42
C ILE A 181 -14.57 -1.30 -9.26
N ASP A 182 -13.58 -0.46 -9.49
CA ASP A 182 -13.65 0.64 -10.43
C ASP A 182 -12.42 0.59 -11.35
N PHE A 183 -12.60 0.98 -12.60
CA PHE A 183 -11.52 1.07 -13.58
C PHE A 183 -11.17 2.53 -13.84
N MET A 184 -9.86 2.81 -13.91
CA MET A 184 -9.37 4.09 -14.40
C MET A 184 -9.17 4.00 -15.92
N THR A 185 -9.76 4.91 -16.67
CA THR A 185 -9.66 4.97 -18.13
C THR A 185 -8.45 5.79 -18.58
N GLU A 186 -8.10 5.71 -19.86
CA GLU A 186 -7.06 6.54 -20.50
C GLU A 186 -7.33 8.06 -20.35
N TYR A 187 -8.59 8.46 -20.21
CA TYR A 187 -8.99 9.85 -19.99
C TYR A 187 -8.98 10.26 -18.50
N GLN A 188 -8.38 9.43 -17.63
CA GLN A 188 -8.35 9.64 -16.17
C GLN A 188 -9.74 9.67 -15.52
N GLU A 189 -10.74 9.10 -16.16
CA GLU A 189 -12.06 8.92 -15.61
C GLU A 189 -12.12 7.62 -14.79
N ILE A 190 -12.87 7.64 -13.70
CA ILE A 190 -13.12 6.47 -12.89
C ILE A 190 -14.50 5.91 -13.24
N LYS A 191 -14.55 4.67 -13.72
CA LYS A 191 -15.79 3.99 -14.11
C LYS A 191 -16.00 2.75 -13.25
N PRO A 192 -17.16 2.65 -12.56
CA PRO A 192 -17.47 1.47 -11.78
C PRO A 192 -17.65 0.25 -12.69
N TRP A 193 -17.16 -0.90 -12.22
CA TRP A 193 -17.45 -2.15 -12.89
C TRP A 193 -18.93 -2.47 -12.79
N ILE A 194 -19.55 -2.66 -13.93
CA ILE A 194 -20.94 -3.11 -14.05
C ILE A 194 -20.91 -4.57 -14.52
N LYS A 195 -21.52 -5.44 -13.71
CA LYS A 195 -21.64 -6.85 -14.08
C LYS A 195 -22.47 -6.97 -15.37
N ASN A 196 -21.84 -7.38 -16.44
CA ASN A 196 -22.47 -7.62 -17.72
C ASN A 196 -22.27 -9.09 -18.14
N GLY A 197 -23.38 -9.82 -18.21
CA GLY A 197 -23.35 -11.24 -18.58
C GLY A 197 -22.56 -12.14 -17.62
N ASN A 198 -21.91 -13.16 -18.17
CA ASN A 198 -21.16 -14.19 -17.43
C ASN A 198 -19.66 -13.89 -17.32
N TYR A 199 -19.20 -12.76 -17.82
CA TYR A 199 -17.78 -12.43 -17.81
C TYR A 199 -17.34 -11.87 -16.44
N SER A 200 -16.20 -12.39 -15.92
CA SER A 200 -15.59 -11.80 -14.74
C SER A 200 -14.98 -10.44 -15.05
N PRO A 201 -14.79 -9.55 -14.06
CA PRO A 201 -14.16 -8.26 -14.29
C PRO A 201 -12.74 -8.40 -14.85
N ARG A 202 -12.01 -9.42 -14.42
CA ARG A 202 -10.68 -9.73 -14.93
C ARG A 202 -10.71 -10.09 -16.41
N LYS A 203 -11.65 -10.95 -16.81
CA LYS A 203 -11.79 -11.34 -18.21
C LYS A 203 -12.17 -10.14 -19.07
N GLN A 204 -13.12 -9.31 -18.62
CA GLN A 204 -13.50 -8.10 -19.35
C GLN A 204 -12.32 -7.14 -19.55
N TYR A 205 -11.46 -7.03 -18.53
CA TYR A 205 -10.27 -6.20 -18.58
C TYR A 205 -9.24 -6.75 -19.57
N LEU A 206 -8.87 -8.02 -19.45
CA LEU A 206 -7.82 -8.65 -20.28
C LEU A 206 -8.20 -8.80 -21.74
N GLU A 207 -9.49 -8.92 -22.05
CA GLU A 207 -10.00 -9.06 -23.43
C GLU A 207 -10.41 -7.72 -24.05
N GLY A 208 -10.07 -6.59 -23.42
CA GLY A 208 -10.36 -5.26 -23.95
C GLY A 208 -11.86 -4.94 -24.06
N MET A 209 -12.72 -5.62 -23.30
CA MET A 209 -14.18 -5.42 -23.35
C MET A 209 -14.63 -4.15 -22.61
N LEU A 210 -13.71 -3.49 -21.91
CA LEU A 210 -13.99 -2.24 -21.20
C LEU A 210 -13.63 -1.06 -22.10
N PRO A 211 -14.52 -0.11 -22.29
CA PRO A 211 -14.23 1.03 -23.16
C PRO A 211 -13.17 1.95 -22.56
N ASN A 212 -12.31 2.48 -23.40
CA ASN A 212 -11.30 3.50 -23.06
C ASN A 212 -10.27 3.01 -22.04
N MET A 213 -9.88 1.74 -22.10
CA MET A 213 -8.77 1.23 -21.31
C MET A 213 -7.43 1.52 -22.01
N PRO A 214 -6.34 1.83 -21.27
CA PRO A 214 -5.09 2.33 -21.84
C PRO A 214 -4.19 1.23 -22.45
N TYR A 215 -4.78 0.24 -23.15
CA TYR A 215 -4.03 -0.90 -23.67
C TYR A 215 -4.30 -1.11 -25.16
N ASN A 216 -3.49 -0.43 -25.99
CA ASN A 216 -3.45 -0.63 -27.42
C ASN A 216 -2.04 -1.01 -27.90
N ILE A 217 -1.31 -1.80 -27.09
CA ILE A 217 0.00 -2.31 -27.53
C ILE A 217 -0.21 -3.70 -28.10
N GLU A 218 -0.02 -3.84 -29.41
CA GLU A 218 -0.13 -5.09 -30.13
C GLU A 218 1.25 -5.77 -30.24
N TYR A 219 1.25 -7.09 -30.47
CA TYR A 219 2.50 -7.83 -30.71
C TYR A 219 3.31 -7.25 -31.89
N TYR A 220 2.61 -6.76 -32.92
CA TYR A 220 3.24 -6.17 -34.09
C TYR A 220 3.99 -4.88 -33.80
N ASP A 221 3.59 -4.08 -32.81
CA ASP A 221 4.29 -2.86 -32.44
C ASP A 221 5.73 -3.18 -31.99
N PHE A 222 5.89 -4.24 -31.22
CA PHE A 222 7.22 -4.70 -30.81
C PHE A 222 8.00 -5.31 -31.97
N PHE A 223 7.33 -6.05 -32.86
CA PHE A 223 7.98 -6.63 -34.02
C PHE A 223 8.54 -5.54 -34.95
N GLU A 224 7.79 -4.49 -35.22
CA GLU A 224 8.23 -3.34 -36.02
C GLU A 224 9.43 -2.67 -35.34
N ILE A 225 9.37 -2.37 -34.04
CA ILE A 225 10.44 -1.66 -33.32
C ILE A 225 11.75 -2.46 -33.32
N PHE A 226 11.69 -3.76 -33.10
CA PHE A 226 12.92 -4.57 -32.92
C PHE A 226 13.47 -5.17 -34.20
N ASN A 227 12.71 -5.21 -35.31
CA ASN A 227 13.16 -5.75 -36.60
C ASN A 227 13.40 -4.69 -37.69
N MET A 228 13.21 -3.40 -37.38
CA MET A 228 13.47 -2.29 -38.35
C MET A 228 14.94 -2.17 -38.82
N PHE A 229 15.87 -2.86 -38.18
CA PHE A 229 17.31 -2.78 -38.55
C PHE A 229 17.78 -3.82 -39.57
N GLU A 230 16.94 -4.73 -40.05
CA GLU A 230 17.34 -5.74 -41.05
C GLU A 230 17.17 -5.26 -42.51
N GLU A 231 16.53 -4.10 -42.76
CA GLU A 231 16.26 -3.62 -44.12
C GLU A 231 17.22 -2.54 -44.67
N GLU A 232 18.24 -2.14 -43.89
CA GLU A 232 19.26 -1.14 -44.31
C GLU A 232 20.65 -1.73 -44.62
N ASN A 233 20.75 -3.00 -45.08
CA ASN A 233 22.03 -3.57 -45.59
C ASN A 233 21.88 -4.07 -47.02
#